data_36a20d463f32226086c5af5d38cb8eb9
#
_entry.id   36a20d463f32226086c5af5d38cb8eb9
#
_cell.length_a   1.000
_cell.length_b   1.000
_cell.length_c   1.000
_cell.angle_alpha   90.00
_cell.angle_beta   90.00
_cell.angle_gamma   90.00
#
_symmetry.space_group_name_H-M   'P 1'
#
loop_
_entity.id
_entity.type
_entity.pdbx_description
1 polymer ?
#
loop_
_entity_poly.entity_id
_entity_poly.type
_entity_poly.pdbx_seq_one_letter_code
_entity_poly.pdbx_strand_id
1 'polypeptide(L)' 'MHGMETVEVELHGGPLDGMTAPVTLDEDPWTAIISDGCAYPGGRSVYAPDSTGRWVWIRDLPWDAL' A
#
# COMPACT_ATOMS: atom_id res chain seq x y z
N MET A 1 -20.09 -14.14 4.61
CA MET A 1 -19.48 -13.77 4.70
C MET A 1 -18.61 -13.32 4.93
N HIS A 2 -18.28 -13.31 5.07
CA HIS A 2 -17.69 -12.82 5.41
C HIS A 2 -16.74 -12.38 5.19
N GLY A 3 -16.63 -12.23 5.40
CA GLY A 3 -15.64 -11.70 4.48
C GLY A 3 -14.49 -10.99 5.12
N MET A 4 -13.65 -10.40 4.31
CA MET A 4 -12.47 -9.68 4.78
C MET A 4 -12.84 -8.27 5.19
N GLU A 5 -12.28 -7.85 6.32
CA GLU A 5 -12.50 -6.51 6.84
C GLU A 5 -11.60 -5.52 6.14
N THR A 6 -12.16 -4.39 5.73
CA THR A 6 -11.38 -3.30 5.14
C THR A 6 -11.28 -2.17 6.15
N VAL A 7 -10.06 -1.69 6.37
CA VAL A 7 -9.80 -0.56 7.26
C VAL A 7 -9.03 0.50 6.52
N GLU A 8 -9.19 1.76 6.95
CA GLU A 8 -8.42 2.87 6.41
C GLU A 8 -7.16 3.06 7.23
N VAL A 9 -6.02 3.14 6.55
CA VAL A 9 -4.74 3.32 7.22
C VAL A 9 -4.01 4.51 6.61
N GLU A 10 -3.18 5.16 7.41
CA GLU A 10 -2.34 6.24 6.94
C GLU A 10 -1.04 5.67 6.40
N LEU A 11 -0.63 6.13 5.22
CA LEU A 11 0.58 5.66 4.56
C LEU A 11 1.75 6.58 4.90
N HIS A 12 2.91 5.99 5.15
CA HIS A 12 4.10 6.73 5.56
C HIS A 12 5.24 6.44 4.61
N GLY A 13 5.87 7.50 4.12
CA GLY A 13 7.00 7.37 3.20
C GLY A 13 6.56 7.16 1.77
N GLY A 14 7.49 7.30 0.83
CA GLY A 14 7.23 7.08 -0.57
C GLY A 14 6.28 8.09 -1.18
N PRO A 15 5.77 7.78 -2.39
CA PRO A 15 4.95 8.74 -3.14
C PRO A 15 3.61 9.08 -2.49
N LEU A 16 3.10 8.22 -1.61
CA LEU A 16 1.78 8.42 -1.01
C LEU A 16 1.87 8.79 0.47
N ASP A 17 3.02 9.28 0.90
CA ASP A 17 3.22 9.69 2.29
C ASP A 17 2.14 10.66 2.74
N GLY A 18 1.53 10.38 3.88
CA GLY A 18 0.50 11.24 4.45
C GLY A 18 -0.91 10.98 3.93
N MET A 19 -1.06 10.11 2.96
CA MET A 19 -2.39 9.77 2.43
C MET A 19 -2.97 8.58 3.17
N THR A 20 -4.30 8.44 3.07
CA THR A 20 -4.97 7.28 3.64
C THR A 20 -5.45 6.37 2.52
N ALA A 21 -5.53 5.08 2.80
CA ALA A 21 -5.98 4.11 1.81
C ALA A 21 -6.71 2.98 2.50
N PRO A 22 -7.73 2.39 1.83
CA PRO A 22 -8.38 1.20 2.36
C PRO A 22 -7.51 -0.02 2.13
N VAL A 23 -7.36 -0.85 3.15
CA VAL A 23 -6.58 -2.07 3.07
C VAL A 23 -7.36 -3.21 3.68
N THR A 24 -7.09 -4.43 3.20
CA THR A 24 -7.71 -5.63 3.72
C THR A 24 -6.72 -6.29 4.68
N LEU A 25 -7.20 -6.63 5.87
CA LEU A 25 -6.36 -7.28 6.87
C LEU A 25 -6.41 -8.78 6.68
N ASP A 26 -5.25 -9.40 6.48
CA ASP A 26 -5.13 -10.85 6.39
C ASP A 26 -3.77 -11.25 6.96
N GLU A 27 -3.33 -12.49 6.71
CA GLU A 27 -2.11 -13.00 7.30
C GLU A 27 -0.86 -12.27 6.82
N ASP A 28 -0.87 -11.84 5.57
CA ASP A 28 0.25 -11.11 4.99
C ASP A 28 -0.27 -9.81 4.40
N PRO A 29 -0.65 -8.86 5.23
CA PRO A 29 -1.26 -7.62 4.74
C PRO A 29 -0.24 -6.79 3.96
N TRP A 30 -0.66 -6.37 2.78
CA TRP A 30 0.10 -5.43 1.98
C TRP A 30 -0.86 -4.83 0.96
N THR A 31 -0.48 -3.69 0.39
CA THR A 31 -1.29 -3.07 -0.63
C THR A 31 -0.39 -2.45 -1.69
N ALA A 32 -0.86 -2.50 -2.94
CA ALA A 32 -0.18 -1.86 -4.05
C ALA A 32 -1.15 -0.86 -4.65
N ILE A 33 -0.79 0.42 -4.63
CA ILE A 33 -1.68 1.51 -4.99
C ILE A 33 -1.10 2.26 -6.19
N ILE A 34 -1.93 2.51 -7.19
CA ILE A 34 -1.52 3.30 -8.34
C ILE A 34 -1.17 4.70 -7.87
N SER A 35 -0.01 5.18 -8.28
CA SER A 35 0.50 6.47 -7.82
C SER A 35 1.20 7.20 -8.96
N ASP A 36 0.83 8.45 -9.15
CA ASP A 36 1.49 9.31 -10.15
C ASP A 36 2.92 9.64 -9.76
N GLY A 37 3.23 9.57 -8.46
CA GLY A 37 4.58 9.84 -7.97
C GLY A 37 5.48 8.62 -7.94
N CYS A 38 4.98 7.48 -8.43
CA CYS A 38 5.72 6.23 -8.47
C CYS A 38 6.90 6.35 -9.44
N ALA A 39 7.96 5.58 -9.18
CA ALA A 39 9.16 5.58 -10.03
C ALA A 39 8.86 5.05 -11.44
N TYR A 40 7.77 4.31 -11.61
CA TYR A 40 7.40 3.71 -12.89
C TYR A 40 6.09 4.31 -13.36
N PRO A 41 6.04 4.89 -14.59
CA PRO A 41 4.78 5.44 -15.10
C PRO A 41 3.68 4.39 -15.12
N GLY A 42 2.54 4.74 -14.54
CA GLY A 42 1.42 3.80 -14.44
C GLY A 42 1.62 2.67 -13.46
N GLY A 43 2.72 2.70 -12.70
CA GLY A 43 3.03 1.66 -11.74
C GLY A 43 2.33 1.83 -10.41
N ARG A 44 2.78 1.08 -9.43
CA ARG A 44 2.16 1.08 -8.10
C ARG A 44 3.20 1.20 -7.01
N SER A 45 2.79 1.80 -5.90
CA SER A 45 3.61 1.88 -4.70
C SER A 45 3.12 0.84 -3.71
N VAL A 46 4.04 0.05 -3.18
CA VAL A 46 3.71 -1.05 -2.26
C VAL A 46 3.93 -0.59 -0.83
N TYR A 47 2.91 -0.78 -0.01
CA TYR A 47 2.93 -0.43 1.41
C TYR A 47 2.56 -1.66 2.21
N ALA A 48 3.16 -1.80 3.39
CA ALA A 48 2.89 -2.91 4.29
C ALA A 48 3.13 -2.44 5.73
N PRO A 49 2.50 -3.09 6.72
CA PRO A 49 2.72 -2.71 8.11
C PRO A 49 4.10 -3.13 8.59
N ASP A 50 4.72 -2.24 9.39
CA ASP A 50 5.97 -2.57 10.05
C ASP A 50 5.69 -3.24 11.41
N SER A 51 6.74 -3.38 12.22
CA SER A 51 6.60 -4.06 13.52
C SER A 51 5.71 -3.29 14.49
N THR A 52 5.45 -2.01 14.24
CA THR A 52 4.57 -1.20 15.09
C THR A 52 3.15 -1.10 14.56
N GLY A 53 2.87 -1.70 13.41
CA GLY A 53 1.56 -1.62 12.77
C GLY A 53 1.39 -0.41 11.88
N ARG A 54 2.45 0.37 11.68
CA ARG A 54 2.41 1.53 10.81
C ARG A 54 2.61 1.07 9.37
N TRP A 55 1.77 1.55 8.45
CA TRP A 55 1.89 1.20 7.04
C TRP A 55 2.93 2.07 6.38
N VAL A 56 4.04 1.45 5.95
CA VAL A 56 5.20 2.15 5.43
C VAL A 56 5.48 1.70 4.01
N TRP A 57 6.08 2.62 3.23
CA TRP A 57 6.46 2.33 1.86
C TRP A 57 7.55 1.27 1.82
N ILE A 58 7.37 0.29 0.93
CA ILE A 58 8.34 -0.79 0.74
C ILE A 58 9.11 -0.59 -0.55
N ARG A 59 8.38 -0.39 -1.66
CA ARG A 59 9.01 -0.20 -2.97
C ARG A 59 7.94 0.21 -3.97
N ASP A 60 8.40 0.63 -5.15
CA ASP A 60 7.53 0.85 -6.30
C ASP A 60 7.67 -0.32 -7.27
N LEU A 61 6.59 -0.62 -7.99
CA LEU A 61 6.56 -1.68 -8.98
C LEU A 61 6.05 -1.13 -10.31
N PRO A 62 6.59 -1.60 -11.44
CA PRO A 62 6.01 -1.24 -12.73
C PRO A 62 4.62 -1.88 -12.87
N TRP A 63 3.80 -1.28 -13.76
CA TRP A 63 2.41 -1.70 -13.89
C TRP A 63 2.27 -3.17 -14.25
N ASP A 64 3.24 -3.73 -14.96
CA ASP A 64 3.18 -5.12 -15.43
C ASP A 64 3.85 -6.11 -14.47
N ALA A 65 4.26 -5.66 -13.30
CA ALA A 65 4.90 -6.54 -12.32
C ALA A 65 3.90 -7.25 -11.42
N LEU A 66 2.63 -6.89 -11.49
CA LEU A 66 1.60 -7.49 -10.63
C LEU A 66 0.67 -8.38 -11.42
#